data_ab999a9b8c94ebabc9cf3ba6a4cac250
#
_entry.id   ab999a9b8c94ebabc9cf3ba6a4cac250
#
_cell.length_a   1.000
_cell.length_b   1.000
_cell.length_c   1.000
_cell.angle_alpha   90.00
_cell.angle_beta   90.00
_cell.angle_gamma   90.00
#
_symmetry.space_group_name_H-M   'P 1'
#
loop_
_entity.id
_entity.type
_entity.pdbx_description
1 polymer ?
#
loop_
_entity_poly.entity_id
_entity_poly.type
_entity_poly.pdbx_seq_one_letter_code
_entity_poly.pdbx_strand_id
1 'polypeptide(L)'
;MAENIQKWIALGDIHQSLSFVSIIPEIKEADGIIITGDITNHSPQGAVEKVWQTIYDQNPSILAQIGNMDRANVTDFLKHKEANLHLETRELAKGIKIMGVGYSIPTPFGTPSEVSEEQLGLWLDETYAKIGDYDQLILAVHDSPYNTKLDVISNGQHVGSRSVRNFIEKVQPDIVVSGHIHESSGEDTIGKSRIFNPGMASGGGYVLITLQNGKLEAALKGN
;
A
#
# COMPACT_ATOMS: atom_id res chain seq x y z
N MET A 1 -21.70 25.75 4.53
CA MET A 1 -21.63 24.52 3.68
C MET A 1 -20.75 23.56 4.45
N ALA A 2 -21.20 22.33 4.65
CA ALA A 2 -20.34 21.32 5.28
C ALA A 2 -19.10 21.12 4.39
N GLU A 3 -17.91 21.20 4.98
CA GLU A 3 -16.67 20.92 4.28
C GLU A 3 -16.70 19.47 3.84
N ASN A 4 -16.53 19.23 2.54
CA ASN A 4 -16.49 17.87 2.00
C ASN A 4 -15.11 17.29 2.29
N ILE A 5 -15.02 16.42 3.29
CA ILE A 5 -13.80 15.70 3.64
C ILE A 5 -13.84 14.37 2.89
N GLN A 6 -12.90 14.15 1.97
CA GLN A 6 -12.70 12.84 1.36
C GLN A 6 -11.75 12.01 2.20
N LYS A 7 -12.02 10.69 2.29
CA LYS A 7 -11.29 9.76 3.15
C LYS A 7 -10.95 8.49 2.41
N TRP A 8 -9.72 8.03 2.54
CA TRP A 8 -9.30 6.71 2.08
C TRP A 8 -8.66 5.96 3.22
N ILE A 9 -8.84 4.65 3.22
CA ILE A 9 -8.18 3.73 4.13
C ILE A 9 -7.12 2.97 3.35
N ALA A 10 -5.86 3.04 3.81
CA ALA A 10 -4.79 2.22 3.27
C ALA A 10 -4.39 1.15 4.30
N LEU A 11 -4.33 -0.10 3.86
CA LEU A 11 -3.96 -1.26 4.67
C LEU A 11 -3.30 -2.32 3.78
N GLY A 12 -2.65 -3.31 4.38
CA GLY A 12 -2.03 -4.41 3.66
C GLY A 12 -1.82 -5.61 4.58
N ASP A 13 -0.99 -6.56 4.12
CA ASP A 13 -0.64 -7.73 4.91
C ASP A 13 -1.89 -8.43 5.47
N ILE A 14 -2.86 -8.65 4.59
CA ILE A 14 -4.18 -9.23 4.89
C ILE A 14 -4.04 -10.72 5.18
N HIS A 15 -3.21 -11.42 4.38
CA HIS A 15 -2.91 -12.84 4.54
C HIS A 15 -4.18 -13.69 4.73
N GLN A 16 -5.24 -13.39 3.97
CA GLN A 16 -6.56 -14.04 4.02
C GLN A 16 -7.31 -13.89 5.37
N SER A 17 -6.78 -13.11 6.31
CA SER A 17 -7.46 -12.80 7.57
C SER A 17 -8.45 -11.65 7.35
N LEU A 18 -9.72 -11.89 7.65
CA LEU A 18 -10.80 -10.93 7.43
C LEU A 18 -11.30 -10.28 8.71
N SER A 19 -10.61 -10.51 9.83
CA SER A 19 -10.98 -9.95 11.15
C SER A 19 -11.06 -8.43 11.14
N PHE A 20 -10.18 -7.76 10.38
CA PHE A 20 -10.12 -6.30 10.27
C PHE A 20 -11.41 -5.66 9.77
N VAL A 21 -12.19 -6.36 8.95
CA VAL A 21 -13.45 -5.84 8.39
C VAL A 21 -14.47 -5.48 9.48
N SER A 22 -14.43 -6.18 10.62
CA SER A 22 -15.26 -5.87 11.78
C SER A 22 -14.60 -4.93 12.78
N ILE A 23 -13.29 -4.72 12.69
CA ILE A 23 -12.51 -3.94 13.65
C ILE A 23 -12.35 -2.48 13.15
N ILE A 24 -12.24 -2.27 11.84
CA ILE A 24 -12.05 -0.94 11.25
C ILE A 24 -13.41 -0.34 10.86
N PRO A 25 -13.98 0.57 11.67
CA PRO A 25 -15.32 1.08 11.43
C PRO A 25 -15.41 1.96 10.17
N GLU A 26 -14.31 2.63 9.81
CA GLU A 26 -14.25 3.56 8.67
C GLU A 26 -14.29 2.89 7.30
N ILE A 27 -14.13 1.56 7.20
CA ILE A 27 -14.17 0.83 5.92
C ILE A 27 -15.41 1.18 5.09
N LYS A 28 -16.58 1.26 5.76
CA LYS A 28 -17.86 1.53 5.08
C LYS A 28 -18.05 3.00 4.72
N GLU A 29 -17.38 3.88 5.43
CA GLU A 29 -17.58 5.33 5.32
C GLU A 29 -16.51 6.01 4.44
N ALA A 30 -15.43 5.29 4.11
CA ALA A 30 -14.37 5.80 3.27
C ALA A 30 -14.81 5.93 1.80
N ASP A 31 -14.28 6.92 1.10
CA ASP A 31 -14.43 7.08 -0.35
C ASP A 31 -13.71 5.98 -1.13
N GLY A 32 -12.76 5.28 -0.50
CA GLY A 32 -12.10 4.12 -1.09
C GLY A 32 -11.11 3.43 -0.14
N ILE A 33 -10.74 2.22 -0.54
CA ILE A 33 -9.78 1.36 0.15
C ILE A 33 -8.57 1.16 -0.76
N ILE A 34 -7.37 1.30 -0.18
CA ILE A 34 -6.09 1.08 -0.83
C ILE A 34 -5.44 -0.13 -0.16
N ILE A 35 -5.15 -1.19 -0.92
CA ILE A 35 -4.49 -2.40 -0.42
C ILE A 35 -3.06 -2.44 -0.94
N THR A 36 -2.09 -2.39 -0.03
CA THR A 36 -0.66 -2.28 -0.36
C THR A 36 0.02 -3.62 -0.67
N GLY A 37 -0.70 -4.74 -0.60
CA GLY A 37 -0.19 -6.06 -0.95
C GLY A 37 -0.47 -7.12 0.09
N ASP A 38 0.02 -8.33 -0.17
CA ASP A 38 -0.15 -9.52 0.66
C ASP A 38 -1.61 -9.82 1.01
N ILE A 39 -2.44 -9.85 -0.02
CA ILE A 39 -3.85 -10.20 0.06
C ILE A 39 -4.01 -11.67 0.45
N THR A 40 -3.12 -12.53 -0.07
CA THR A 40 -3.12 -13.98 0.13
C THR A 40 -1.83 -14.50 0.76
N ASN A 41 -1.79 -15.78 1.10
CA ASN A 41 -0.62 -16.50 1.61
C ASN A 41 -0.13 -17.54 0.60
N HIS A 42 0.42 -17.12 -0.55
CA HIS A 42 0.88 -18.05 -1.56
C HIS A 42 -0.22 -19.07 -1.95
N SER A 43 -1.46 -18.65 -1.84
CA SER A 43 -2.62 -19.54 -1.87
C SER A 43 -3.01 -19.94 -3.28
N PRO A 44 -3.68 -21.09 -3.45
CA PRO A 44 -4.24 -21.48 -4.74
C PRO A 44 -5.29 -20.48 -5.22
N GLN A 45 -5.64 -20.59 -6.50
CA GLN A 45 -6.69 -19.83 -7.13
C GLN A 45 -8.00 -19.95 -6.32
N GLY A 46 -8.72 -18.85 -6.14
CA GLY A 46 -9.96 -18.78 -5.38
C GLY A 46 -9.81 -18.12 -4.00
N ALA A 47 -8.60 -18.04 -3.47
CA ALA A 47 -8.39 -17.38 -2.17
C ALA A 47 -8.58 -15.86 -2.25
N VAL A 48 -8.09 -15.24 -3.32
CA VAL A 48 -8.22 -13.80 -3.54
C VAL A 48 -9.68 -13.38 -3.73
N GLU A 49 -10.48 -14.20 -4.43
CA GLU A 49 -11.89 -13.93 -4.67
C GLU A 49 -12.68 -13.81 -3.37
N LYS A 50 -12.41 -14.67 -2.40
CA LYS A 50 -13.08 -14.62 -1.09
C LYS A 50 -12.70 -13.35 -0.31
N VAL A 51 -11.41 -13.01 -0.27
CA VAL A 51 -10.95 -11.78 0.39
C VAL A 51 -11.56 -10.56 -0.28
N TRP A 52 -11.47 -10.52 -1.61
CA TRP A 52 -12.04 -9.45 -2.41
C TRP A 52 -13.51 -9.24 -2.14
N GLN A 53 -14.33 -10.31 -2.26
CA GLN A 53 -15.78 -10.19 -2.12
C GLN A 53 -16.16 -9.68 -0.73
N THR A 54 -15.48 -10.14 0.31
CA THR A 54 -15.74 -9.68 1.69
C THR A 54 -15.47 -8.20 1.87
N ILE A 55 -14.40 -7.67 1.27
CA ILE A 55 -14.07 -6.23 1.33
C ILE A 55 -15.04 -5.44 0.45
N TYR A 56 -15.31 -5.92 -0.77
CA TYR A 56 -16.20 -5.30 -1.75
C TYR A 56 -17.61 -5.13 -1.22
N ASP A 57 -18.11 -6.08 -0.45
CA ASP A 57 -19.44 -6.01 0.19
C ASP A 57 -19.52 -4.90 1.25
N GLN A 58 -18.38 -4.42 1.76
CA GLN A 58 -18.33 -3.30 2.70
C GLN A 58 -18.11 -1.97 1.98
N ASN A 59 -17.22 -1.97 0.99
CA ASN A 59 -16.88 -0.80 0.19
C ASN A 59 -16.43 -1.23 -1.21
N PRO A 60 -17.17 -0.89 -2.27
CA PRO A 60 -16.85 -1.29 -3.63
C PRO A 60 -15.72 -0.49 -4.28
N SER A 61 -15.30 0.63 -3.69
CA SER A 61 -14.21 1.47 -4.20
C SER A 61 -12.86 0.94 -3.70
N ILE A 62 -12.25 0.02 -4.42
CA ILE A 62 -11.00 -0.64 -4.02
C ILE A 62 -9.93 -0.43 -5.08
N LEU A 63 -8.74 0.01 -4.65
CA LEU A 63 -7.50 -0.08 -5.38
C LEU A 63 -6.57 -1.04 -4.64
N ALA A 64 -5.95 -1.97 -5.35
CA ALA A 64 -5.14 -2.99 -4.72
C ALA A 64 -3.94 -3.38 -5.58
N GLN A 65 -2.88 -3.79 -4.93
CA GLN A 65 -1.72 -4.39 -5.57
C GLN A 65 -1.30 -5.67 -4.84
N ILE A 66 -0.45 -6.47 -5.47
CA ILE A 66 0.13 -7.64 -4.84
C ILE A 66 1.30 -7.27 -3.93
N GLY A 67 1.54 -8.11 -2.91
CA GLY A 67 2.77 -8.14 -2.15
C GLY A 67 3.63 -9.35 -2.57
N ASN A 68 4.63 -9.69 -1.77
CA ASN A 68 5.53 -10.80 -2.06
C ASN A 68 4.89 -12.18 -1.85
N MET A 69 3.91 -12.29 -0.95
CA MET A 69 3.20 -13.56 -0.70
C MET A 69 2.11 -13.86 -1.72
N ASP A 70 1.71 -12.89 -2.53
CA ASP A 70 0.74 -13.08 -3.59
C ASP A 70 1.38 -13.69 -4.83
N ARG A 71 0.65 -14.54 -5.53
CA ARG A 71 1.07 -15.07 -6.85
C ARG A 71 0.67 -14.08 -7.95
N ALA A 72 1.37 -14.11 -9.08
CA ALA A 72 1.14 -13.23 -10.22
C ALA A 72 -0.33 -13.23 -10.73
N ASN A 73 -1.05 -14.36 -10.63
CA ASN A 73 -2.46 -14.43 -11.01
C ASN A 73 -3.39 -13.53 -10.18
N VAL A 74 -2.95 -13.08 -9.00
CA VAL A 74 -3.69 -12.08 -8.21
C VAL A 74 -3.69 -10.74 -8.93
N THR A 75 -2.59 -10.35 -9.58
CA THR A 75 -2.55 -9.14 -10.43
C THR A 75 -3.57 -9.24 -11.58
N ASP A 76 -3.66 -10.39 -12.23
CA ASP A 76 -4.63 -10.59 -13.34
C ASP A 76 -6.07 -10.50 -12.83
N PHE A 77 -6.34 -11.04 -11.64
CA PHE A 77 -7.63 -10.90 -10.97
C PHE A 77 -7.95 -9.42 -10.70
N LEU A 78 -7.01 -8.67 -10.12
CA LEU A 78 -7.18 -7.25 -9.82
C LEU A 78 -7.39 -6.39 -11.09
N LYS A 79 -6.70 -6.71 -12.18
CA LYS A 79 -6.93 -6.09 -13.49
C LYS A 79 -8.34 -6.35 -14.01
N HIS A 80 -8.82 -7.59 -13.88
CA HIS A 80 -10.20 -7.97 -14.25
C HIS A 80 -11.27 -7.21 -13.45
N LYS A 81 -10.93 -6.83 -12.21
CA LYS A 81 -11.78 -6.01 -11.33
C LYS A 81 -11.59 -4.51 -11.52
N GLU A 82 -10.75 -4.08 -12.46
CA GLU A 82 -10.36 -2.69 -12.70
C GLU A 82 -9.77 -1.99 -11.44
N ALA A 83 -9.25 -2.78 -10.52
CA ALA A 83 -8.76 -2.36 -9.22
C ALA A 83 -7.23 -2.43 -9.08
N ASN A 84 -6.53 -2.96 -10.10
CA ASN A 84 -5.08 -3.08 -10.03
C ASN A 84 -4.40 -1.73 -9.89
N LEU A 85 -3.45 -1.67 -8.95
CA LEU A 85 -2.59 -0.51 -8.72
C LEU A 85 -1.12 -0.82 -9.06
N HIS A 86 -0.73 -2.10 -9.09
CA HIS A 86 0.66 -2.47 -9.42
C HIS A 86 1.05 -2.00 -10.81
N LEU A 87 2.11 -1.17 -10.89
CA LEU A 87 2.63 -0.50 -12.09
C LEU A 87 1.62 0.45 -12.76
N GLU A 88 0.68 0.96 -11.98
CA GLU A 88 -0.35 1.86 -12.44
C GLU A 88 -0.45 3.12 -11.60
N THR A 89 -1.13 4.12 -12.17
CA THR A 89 -1.42 5.40 -11.53
C THR A 89 -2.93 5.66 -11.58
N ARG A 90 -3.48 6.31 -10.57
CA ARG A 90 -4.89 6.72 -10.50
C ARG A 90 -5.00 8.14 -9.98
N GLU A 91 -6.04 8.83 -10.37
CA GLU A 91 -6.46 10.09 -9.75
C GLU A 91 -7.54 9.77 -8.70
N LEU A 92 -7.27 10.08 -7.44
CA LEU A 92 -8.22 9.87 -6.33
C LEU A 92 -9.18 11.04 -6.17
N ALA A 93 -8.66 12.24 -6.39
CA ALA A 93 -9.39 13.50 -6.42
C ALA A 93 -8.63 14.48 -7.32
N LYS A 94 -9.25 15.60 -7.66
CA LYS A 94 -8.61 16.61 -8.51
C LYS A 94 -7.23 17.02 -7.97
N GLY A 95 -6.19 16.75 -8.76
CA GLY A 95 -4.80 17.03 -8.42
C GLY A 95 -4.17 16.09 -7.38
N ILE A 96 -4.94 15.11 -6.86
CA ILE A 96 -4.43 14.08 -5.92
C ILE A 96 -4.25 12.77 -6.67
N LYS A 97 -3.02 12.35 -6.84
CA LYS A 97 -2.71 11.11 -7.54
C LYS A 97 -2.08 10.07 -6.63
N ILE A 98 -2.32 8.82 -6.97
CA ILE A 98 -1.68 7.65 -6.38
C ILE A 98 -0.97 6.85 -7.44
N MET A 99 0.21 6.34 -7.12
CA MET A 99 0.91 5.31 -7.89
C MET A 99 1.16 4.09 -7.01
N GLY A 100 1.27 2.91 -7.63
CA GLY A 100 1.51 1.68 -6.88
C GLY A 100 2.58 0.80 -7.48
N VAL A 101 3.42 0.22 -6.60
CA VAL A 101 4.40 -0.82 -6.95
C VAL A 101 4.37 -1.90 -5.87
N GLY A 102 3.87 -3.06 -6.25
CA GLY A 102 3.88 -4.27 -5.43
C GLY A 102 5.21 -5.02 -5.51
N TYR A 103 5.21 -6.28 -5.05
CA TYR A 103 6.40 -7.13 -4.89
C TYR A 103 7.31 -6.67 -3.74
N SER A 104 8.32 -7.48 -3.44
CA SER A 104 9.43 -7.09 -2.57
C SER A 104 10.77 -7.43 -3.22
N ILE A 105 11.87 -6.97 -2.62
CA ILE A 105 13.20 -7.51 -2.86
C ILE A 105 13.30 -8.95 -2.31
N PRO A 106 14.31 -9.74 -2.70
CA PRO A 106 14.43 -11.12 -2.25
C PRO A 106 14.48 -11.24 -0.73
N THR A 107 13.64 -12.12 -0.19
CA THR A 107 13.61 -12.48 1.23
C THR A 107 14.32 -13.81 1.47
N PRO A 108 14.70 -14.14 2.71
CA PRO A 108 15.25 -15.46 3.03
C PRO A 108 14.27 -16.62 2.82
N PHE A 109 13.00 -16.31 2.59
CA PHE A 109 11.90 -17.29 2.49
C PHE A 109 11.59 -17.72 1.06
N GLY A 110 12.07 -16.99 0.04
CA GLY A 110 11.82 -17.29 -1.37
C GLY A 110 10.33 -17.24 -1.71
N THR A 111 9.72 -16.09 -1.49
CA THR A 111 8.28 -15.88 -1.70
C THR A 111 7.93 -15.71 -3.19
N PRO A 112 6.66 -15.89 -3.60
CA PRO A 112 6.29 -15.96 -5.02
C PRO A 112 6.60 -14.72 -5.85
N SER A 113 6.52 -13.54 -5.24
CA SER A 113 6.58 -12.26 -5.96
C SER A 113 7.72 -11.40 -5.44
N GLU A 114 8.95 -11.83 -5.74
CA GLU A 114 10.20 -11.15 -5.42
C GLU A 114 10.91 -10.72 -6.71
N VAL A 115 11.57 -9.55 -6.67
CA VAL A 115 12.37 -9.01 -7.76
C VAL A 115 13.66 -8.38 -7.23
N SER A 116 14.65 -8.18 -8.10
CA SER A 116 15.87 -7.49 -7.71
C SER A 116 15.61 -6.02 -7.34
N GLU A 117 16.48 -5.43 -6.54
CA GLU A 117 16.48 -4.00 -6.25
C GLU A 117 16.47 -3.15 -7.53
N GLU A 118 17.24 -3.55 -8.55
CA GLU A 118 17.30 -2.87 -9.83
C GLU A 118 15.92 -2.88 -10.53
N GLN A 119 15.27 -4.05 -10.58
CA GLN A 119 13.95 -4.16 -11.20
C GLN A 119 12.90 -3.35 -10.44
N LEU A 120 12.93 -3.38 -9.11
CA LEU A 120 12.01 -2.60 -8.28
C LEU A 120 12.19 -1.11 -8.52
N GLY A 121 13.46 -0.64 -8.60
CA GLY A 121 13.79 0.75 -8.95
C GLY A 121 13.31 1.17 -10.34
N LEU A 122 13.50 0.32 -11.35
CA LEU A 122 13.00 0.57 -12.70
C LEU A 122 11.47 0.70 -12.71
N TRP A 123 10.76 -0.18 -12.02
CA TRP A 123 9.31 -0.13 -11.93
C TRP A 123 8.78 1.13 -11.26
N LEU A 124 9.46 1.61 -10.22
CA LEU A 124 9.12 2.87 -9.56
C LEU A 124 9.27 4.04 -10.53
N ASP A 125 10.41 4.15 -11.22
CA ASP A 125 10.69 5.22 -12.18
C ASP A 125 9.73 5.16 -13.40
N GLU A 126 9.49 3.98 -13.98
CA GLU A 126 8.57 3.80 -15.11
C GLU A 126 7.12 4.10 -14.75
N THR A 127 6.69 3.74 -13.52
CA THR A 127 5.34 4.05 -13.06
C THR A 127 5.19 5.54 -12.80
N TYR A 128 6.18 6.17 -12.20
CA TYR A 128 6.19 7.60 -11.97
C TYR A 128 6.17 8.41 -13.28
N ALA A 129 6.85 7.94 -14.31
CA ALA A 129 6.85 8.60 -15.63
C ALA A 129 5.44 8.68 -16.26
N LYS A 130 4.49 7.87 -15.82
CA LYS A 130 3.08 7.88 -16.30
C LYS A 130 2.19 8.83 -15.51
N ILE A 131 2.67 9.42 -14.41
CA ILE A 131 1.80 10.13 -13.46
C ILE A 131 1.19 11.41 -14.01
N GLY A 132 1.90 12.12 -14.88
CA GLY A 132 1.50 13.44 -15.39
C GLY A 132 1.48 14.51 -14.29
N ASP A 133 0.70 15.58 -14.48
CA ASP A 133 0.61 16.67 -13.52
C ASP A 133 -0.17 16.30 -12.27
N TYR A 134 0.28 16.73 -11.10
CA TYR A 134 -0.38 16.54 -9.81
C TYR A 134 -0.02 17.66 -8.84
N ASP A 135 -0.88 17.88 -7.85
CA ASP A 135 -0.62 18.80 -6.74
C ASP A 135 0.01 18.04 -5.56
N GLN A 136 -0.50 16.83 -5.25
CA GLN A 136 0.00 15.96 -4.18
C GLN A 136 0.00 14.50 -4.65
N LEU A 137 0.99 13.74 -4.17
CA LEU A 137 1.25 12.35 -4.60
C LEU A 137 1.23 11.39 -3.42
N ILE A 138 0.49 10.29 -3.58
CA ILE A 138 0.56 9.12 -2.71
C ILE A 138 1.33 8.01 -3.42
N LEU A 139 2.30 7.42 -2.74
CA LEU A 139 2.96 6.19 -3.16
C LEU A 139 2.44 5.02 -2.30
N ALA A 140 1.80 4.05 -2.94
CA ALA A 140 1.56 2.73 -2.34
C ALA A 140 2.66 1.78 -2.82
N VAL A 141 3.49 1.32 -1.92
CA VAL A 141 4.56 0.36 -2.22
C VAL A 141 4.51 -0.77 -1.21
N HIS A 142 4.65 -2.04 -1.66
CA HIS A 142 4.58 -3.14 -0.69
C HIS A 142 5.83 -3.19 0.18
N ASP A 143 7.01 -3.14 -0.43
CA ASP A 143 8.29 -3.21 0.29
C ASP A 143 8.58 -1.91 1.07
N SER A 144 9.08 -2.03 2.28
CA SER A 144 9.42 -0.89 3.13
C SER A 144 10.72 -0.22 2.70
N PRO A 145 10.84 1.13 2.81
CA PRO A 145 12.08 1.83 2.49
C PRO A 145 13.20 1.53 3.49
N TYR A 146 14.39 1.22 2.98
CA TYR A 146 15.58 0.91 3.78
C TYR A 146 15.98 2.02 4.77
N ASN A 147 16.46 1.62 5.94
CA ASN A 147 17.01 2.47 7.00
C ASN A 147 16.00 3.50 7.52
N THR A 148 14.84 3.01 7.85
CA THR A 148 13.74 3.73 8.51
C THR A 148 13.31 2.97 9.77
N LYS A 149 12.35 3.49 10.51
CA LYS A 149 11.72 2.74 11.60
C LYS A 149 10.80 1.62 11.08
N LEU A 150 10.50 1.61 9.78
CA LEU A 150 9.49 0.73 9.17
C LEU A 150 10.08 -0.53 8.53
N ASP A 151 11.40 -0.72 8.61
CA ASP A 151 12.10 -1.85 8.01
C ASP A 151 13.03 -2.60 8.99
N VAL A 152 12.83 -2.42 10.28
CA VAL A 152 13.64 -3.04 11.34
C VAL A 152 13.01 -4.35 11.80
N ILE A 153 13.72 -5.46 11.65
CA ILE A 153 13.28 -6.76 12.20
C ILE A 153 13.74 -6.94 13.66
N SER A 154 13.21 -7.95 14.35
CA SER A 154 13.38 -8.17 15.80
C SER A 154 14.83 -8.22 16.28
N ASN A 155 15.79 -8.52 15.42
CA ASN A 155 17.23 -8.50 15.76
C ASN A 155 17.89 -7.13 15.56
N GLY A 156 17.13 -6.09 15.18
CA GLY A 156 17.62 -4.73 14.92
C GLY A 156 18.18 -4.49 13.53
N GLN A 157 18.06 -5.45 12.62
CA GLN A 157 18.52 -5.35 11.25
C GLN A 157 17.51 -4.60 10.37
N HIS A 158 18.01 -3.69 9.52
CA HIS A 158 17.25 -3.08 8.45
C HIS A 158 17.20 -4.01 7.23
N VAL A 159 16.01 -4.33 6.76
CA VAL A 159 15.79 -5.28 5.66
C VAL A 159 14.98 -4.72 4.49
N GLY A 160 14.63 -3.44 4.52
CA GLY A 160 13.88 -2.77 3.46
C GLY A 160 14.67 -2.49 2.20
N SER A 161 13.97 -2.04 1.15
CA SER A 161 14.53 -1.76 -0.16
C SER A 161 15.25 -0.41 -0.22
N ARG A 162 16.48 -0.43 -0.75
CA ARG A 162 17.24 0.77 -1.07
C ARG A 162 16.66 1.51 -2.26
N SER A 163 16.11 0.80 -3.22
CA SER A 163 15.46 1.40 -4.40
C SER A 163 14.21 2.17 -4.01
N VAL A 164 13.40 1.64 -3.09
CA VAL A 164 12.25 2.37 -2.55
C VAL A 164 12.70 3.64 -1.82
N ARG A 165 13.72 3.53 -0.96
CA ARG A 165 14.27 4.69 -0.28
C ARG A 165 14.78 5.76 -1.24
N ASN A 166 15.62 5.38 -2.21
CA ASN A 166 16.19 6.30 -3.20
C ASN A 166 15.09 6.99 -4.02
N PHE A 167 14.06 6.25 -4.40
CA PHE A 167 12.91 6.82 -5.11
C PHE A 167 12.18 7.87 -4.25
N ILE A 168 11.92 7.58 -2.98
CA ILE A 168 11.28 8.54 -2.07
C ILE A 168 12.15 9.79 -1.88
N GLU A 169 13.46 9.62 -1.72
CA GLU A 169 14.39 10.76 -1.60
C GLU A 169 14.40 11.64 -2.85
N LYS A 170 14.29 11.04 -4.04
CA LYS A 170 14.29 11.73 -5.34
C LYS A 170 12.98 12.46 -5.63
N VAL A 171 11.85 11.78 -5.44
CA VAL A 171 10.51 12.25 -5.86
C VAL A 171 9.78 12.99 -4.75
N GLN A 172 9.99 12.60 -3.51
CA GLN A 172 9.34 13.18 -2.33
C GLN A 172 7.81 13.12 -2.40
N PRO A 173 7.18 11.93 -2.56
CA PRO A 173 5.73 11.81 -2.44
C PRO A 173 5.25 12.41 -1.11
N ASP A 174 4.05 12.99 -1.08
CA ASP A 174 3.52 13.58 0.17
C ASP A 174 3.24 12.51 1.23
N ILE A 175 2.67 11.39 0.79
CA ILE A 175 2.36 10.22 1.63
C ILE A 175 2.91 8.96 0.97
N VAL A 176 3.54 8.10 1.77
CA VAL A 176 3.95 6.75 1.36
C VAL A 176 3.31 5.75 2.32
N VAL A 177 2.66 4.72 1.78
CA VAL A 177 2.15 3.61 2.56
C VAL A 177 2.84 2.33 2.09
N SER A 178 3.55 1.70 2.99
CA SER A 178 4.20 0.40 2.79
C SER A 178 3.54 -0.70 3.63
N GLY A 179 4.11 -1.90 3.61
CA GLY A 179 3.73 -3.06 4.41
C GLY A 179 4.94 -3.97 4.60
N HIS A 180 4.73 -5.27 4.41
CA HIS A 180 5.77 -6.31 4.33
C HIS A 180 6.47 -6.62 5.65
N ILE A 181 7.01 -5.65 6.37
CA ILE A 181 7.71 -5.88 7.63
C ILE A 181 6.71 -5.71 8.79
N HIS A 182 6.01 -6.78 9.13
CA HIS A 182 4.88 -6.78 10.05
C HIS A 182 5.22 -6.27 11.46
N GLU A 183 6.44 -6.55 11.92
CA GLU A 183 6.93 -6.14 13.24
C GLU A 183 7.36 -4.67 13.31
N SER A 184 7.41 -3.97 12.16
CA SER A 184 7.79 -2.56 12.05
C SER A 184 6.61 -1.65 11.73
N SER A 185 5.44 -1.93 12.31
CA SER A 185 4.29 -1.03 12.22
C SER A 185 4.64 0.33 12.85
N GLY A 186 4.31 1.42 12.15
CA GLY A 186 4.65 2.75 12.63
C GLY A 186 4.62 3.83 11.56
N GLU A 187 5.18 4.99 11.90
CA GLU A 187 5.41 6.09 10.99
C GLU A 187 6.84 6.65 11.10
N ASP A 188 7.34 7.16 9.99
CA ASP A 188 8.62 7.85 9.90
C ASP A 188 8.57 8.91 8.78
N THR A 189 9.71 9.55 8.48
CA THR A 189 9.83 10.55 7.42
C THR A 189 11.10 10.36 6.60
N ILE A 190 11.01 10.63 5.29
CA ILE A 190 12.17 10.77 4.40
C ILE A 190 12.03 12.12 3.71
N GLY A 191 12.87 13.09 4.09
CA GLY A 191 12.72 14.47 3.62
C GLY A 191 11.36 15.04 4.03
N LYS A 192 10.53 15.46 3.07
CA LYS A 192 9.15 15.92 3.33
C LYS A 192 8.10 14.81 3.28
N SER A 193 8.47 13.62 2.80
CA SER A 193 7.55 12.49 2.68
C SER A 193 7.24 11.90 4.05
N ARG A 194 5.96 11.79 4.39
CA ARG A 194 5.51 10.99 5.53
C ARG A 194 5.31 9.56 5.09
N ILE A 195 5.93 8.63 5.81
CA ILE A 195 5.89 7.21 5.47
C ILE A 195 5.23 6.40 6.58
N PHE A 196 4.43 5.41 6.20
CA PHE A 196 3.61 4.61 7.11
C PHE A 196 3.71 3.13 6.77
N ASN A 197 3.78 2.31 7.79
CA ASN A 197 3.53 0.86 7.72
C ASN A 197 2.43 0.54 8.73
N PRO A 198 1.22 0.18 8.29
CA PRO A 198 0.13 -0.13 9.21
C PRO A 198 0.29 -1.49 9.92
N GLY A 199 1.26 -2.31 9.53
CA GLY A 199 1.37 -3.68 10.00
C GLY A 199 0.29 -4.59 9.43
N MET A 200 0.11 -5.77 10.01
CA MET A 200 -0.88 -6.74 9.56
C MET A 200 -2.31 -6.23 9.76
N ALA A 201 -3.13 -6.31 8.72
CA ALA A 201 -4.55 -5.93 8.78
C ALA A 201 -5.32 -6.68 9.88
N SER A 202 -4.94 -7.93 10.18
CA SER A 202 -5.56 -8.72 11.25
C SER A 202 -5.46 -8.10 12.64
N GLY A 203 -4.46 -7.25 12.88
CA GLY A 203 -4.31 -6.45 14.10
C GLY A 203 -5.17 -5.18 14.13
N GLY A 204 -5.85 -4.86 13.03
CA GLY A 204 -6.68 -3.66 12.90
C GLY A 204 -5.90 -2.40 12.53
N GLY A 205 -4.61 -2.52 12.19
CA GLY A 205 -3.78 -1.40 11.74
C GLY A 205 -4.18 -0.91 10.34
N TYR A 206 -4.31 0.40 10.17
CA TYR A 206 -4.56 1.05 8.87
C TYR A 206 -4.07 2.49 8.87
N VAL A 207 -3.90 3.07 7.70
CA VAL A 207 -3.62 4.50 7.53
C VAL A 207 -4.88 5.20 7.05
N LEU A 208 -5.40 6.14 7.83
CA LEU A 208 -6.47 7.02 7.41
C LEU A 208 -5.87 8.19 6.65
N ILE A 209 -6.18 8.30 5.36
CA ILE A 209 -5.79 9.40 4.49
C ILE A 209 -6.99 10.30 4.31
N THR A 210 -6.82 11.60 4.51
CA THR A 210 -7.90 12.60 4.39
C THR A 210 -7.49 13.72 3.45
N LEU A 211 -8.43 14.17 2.63
CA LEU A 211 -8.30 15.39 1.83
C LEU A 211 -9.34 16.40 2.31
N GLN A 212 -8.85 17.51 2.85
CA GLN A 212 -9.70 18.62 3.31
C GLN A 212 -9.10 19.96 2.86
N ASN A 213 -9.91 20.81 2.24
CA ASN A 213 -9.48 22.11 1.74
C ASN A 213 -8.26 22.06 0.80
N GLY A 214 -8.15 21.01 -0.02
CA GLY A 214 -7.04 20.79 -0.94
C GLY A 214 -5.75 20.30 -0.26
N LYS A 215 -5.77 19.98 1.03
CA LYS A 215 -4.63 19.48 1.79
C LYS A 215 -4.82 18.01 2.12
N LEU A 216 -3.82 17.20 1.73
CA LEU A 216 -3.75 15.79 2.04
C LEU A 216 -3.07 15.58 3.41
N GLU A 217 -3.69 14.80 4.26
CA GLU A 217 -3.15 14.39 5.55
C GLU A 217 -3.27 12.89 5.73
N ALA A 218 -2.42 12.30 6.56
CA ALA A 218 -2.49 10.88 6.90
C ALA A 218 -2.21 10.65 8.38
N ALA A 219 -2.83 9.62 8.93
CA ALA A 219 -2.63 9.20 10.32
C ALA A 219 -2.69 7.68 10.43
N LEU A 220 -1.72 7.10 11.13
CA LEU A 220 -1.77 5.70 11.53
C LEU A 220 -2.87 5.49 12.57
N LYS A 221 -3.66 4.44 12.41
CA LYS A 221 -4.79 4.08 13.27
C LYS A 221 -4.77 2.60 13.61
N GLY A 222 -5.45 2.23 14.69
CA GLY A 222 -5.81 0.84 15.01
C GLY A 222 -4.71 -0.03 15.64
N ASN A 223 -3.54 0.50 15.98
CA ASN A 223 -2.47 -0.23 16.69
C ASN A 223 -2.53 0.00 18.18
#